data_dc0aceb93c054ac2c4d74720b7f038d2
#
_entry.id   dc0aceb93c054ac2c4d74720b7f038d2
#
_cell.length_a   1.000
_cell.length_b   1.000
_cell.length_c   1.000
_cell.angle_alpha   90.00
_cell.angle_beta   90.00
_cell.angle_gamma   90.00
#
_symmetry.space_group_name_H-M   'P 1'
#
loop_
_entity.id
_entity.type
_entity.pdbx_description
1 polymer ?
#
loop_
_entity_poly.entity_id
_entity_poly.type
_entity_poly.pdbx_seq_one_letter_code
_entity_poly.pdbx_strand_id
1 'polypeptide(L)'
;MNCSIESINSFINITDKCTFISNSRSYEYINFYFIHYCYFNGSYLISSITIIIFLIILFFLISSTSDIFLSTSIAKIVEYFKINQNIAAATLLAFGNGAPDVISSLVASDEATGISFSICNLIGSGLFVTSFVLGSVVFKGKDILVNSNMFNREVSMYLISLLHIIFISLKQNITLLDSLIFILIYLLNITCAFYQGKKLEEEKSNNNKILS
;
A
#
# COMPACT_ATOMS: atom_id res chain seq x y z
N MET A 1 10.37 -29.56 -7.84
CA MET A 1 10.29 -29.87 -6.40
C MET A 1 10.19 -28.52 -5.71
N ASN A 2 9.04 -28.21 -5.13
CA ASN A 2 8.82 -26.90 -4.48
C ASN A 2 9.58 -26.87 -3.15
N CYS A 3 10.37 -25.82 -2.94
CA CYS A 3 11.13 -25.60 -1.71
C CYS A 3 10.16 -25.09 -0.62
N SER A 4 9.39 -26.00 0.00
CA SER A 4 8.49 -25.65 1.11
C SER A 4 9.23 -25.69 2.45
N ILE A 5 8.80 -24.87 3.41
CA ILE A 5 9.37 -24.84 4.77
C ILE A 5 9.33 -26.21 5.42
N GLU A 6 8.27 -26.98 5.20
CA GLU A 6 8.11 -28.34 5.73
C GLU A 6 9.18 -29.30 5.18
N SER A 7 9.50 -29.23 3.88
CA SER A 7 10.54 -30.06 3.27
C SER A 7 11.94 -29.70 3.76
N ILE A 8 12.22 -28.42 4.03
CA ILE A 8 13.50 -27.97 4.59
C ILE A 8 13.66 -28.44 6.05
N ASN A 9 12.58 -28.39 6.83
CA ASN A 9 12.62 -28.78 8.24
C ASN A 9 12.76 -30.29 8.46
N SER A 10 12.51 -31.11 7.46
CA SER A 10 12.73 -32.58 7.55
C SER A 10 14.21 -32.94 7.64
N PHE A 11 15.13 -32.07 7.25
CA PHE A 11 16.57 -32.32 7.35
C PHE A 11 17.11 -31.85 8.70
N ILE A 12 17.93 -32.72 9.35
CA ILE A 12 18.50 -32.42 10.67
C ILE A 12 19.75 -31.54 10.53
N ASN A 13 20.60 -31.83 9.54
CA ASN A 13 21.85 -31.12 9.33
C ASN A 13 21.73 -29.88 8.45
N ILE A 14 22.45 -28.81 8.79
CA ILE A 14 22.46 -27.56 8.02
C ILE A 14 23.06 -27.75 6.62
N THR A 15 24.09 -28.59 6.50
CA THR A 15 24.72 -28.94 5.22
C THR A 15 23.76 -29.63 4.27
N ASP A 16 22.90 -30.53 4.78
CA ASP A 16 21.88 -31.23 3.99
C ASP A 16 20.78 -30.26 3.53
N LYS A 17 20.39 -29.32 4.41
CA LYS A 17 19.46 -28.23 4.06
C LYS A 17 20.02 -27.35 2.94
N CYS A 18 21.30 -26.97 3.03
CA CYS A 18 21.94 -26.15 2.00
C CYS A 18 22.02 -26.89 0.65
N THR A 19 22.44 -28.17 0.62
CA THR A 19 22.49 -28.95 -0.62
C THR A 19 21.11 -29.17 -1.23
N PHE A 20 20.08 -29.39 -0.41
CA PHE A 20 18.69 -29.49 -0.89
C PHE A 20 18.22 -28.19 -1.52
N ILE A 21 18.46 -27.06 -0.88
CA ILE A 21 18.06 -25.73 -1.38
C ILE A 21 18.83 -25.37 -2.66
N SER A 22 20.12 -25.68 -2.74
CA SER A 22 20.94 -25.40 -3.93
C SER A 22 20.50 -26.21 -5.15
N ASN A 23 20.00 -27.43 -4.94
CA ASN A 23 19.48 -28.32 -5.98
C ASN A 23 18.02 -28.02 -6.35
N SER A 24 17.29 -27.31 -5.47
CA SER A 24 15.92 -26.86 -5.74
C SER A 24 15.97 -25.64 -6.65
N ARG A 25 15.49 -25.77 -7.90
CA ARG A 25 15.32 -24.61 -8.78
C ARG A 25 14.21 -23.71 -8.20
N SER A 26 14.55 -22.74 -7.37
CA SER A 26 13.64 -21.65 -7.07
C SER A 26 13.76 -20.61 -8.19
N TYR A 27 12.65 -20.28 -8.81
CA TYR A 27 12.56 -19.18 -9.80
C TYR A 27 12.62 -17.79 -9.15
N GLU A 28 12.90 -17.73 -7.85
CA GLU A 28 13.01 -16.49 -7.10
C GLU A 28 14.34 -15.81 -7.40
N TYR A 29 14.30 -14.52 -7.72
CA TYR A 29 15.51 -13.70 -7.95
C TYR A 29 16.45 -13.67 -6.76
N ILE A 30 15.91 -13.76 -5.53
CA ILE A 30 16.66 -13.80 -4.27
C ILE A 30 16.13 -14.96 -3.44
N ASN A 31 16.95 -16.00 -3.27
CA ASN A 31 16.59 -17.13 -2.43
C ASN A 31 17.07 -16.88 -0.99
N PHE A 32 16.16 -16.37 -0.14
CA PHE A 32 16.46 -16.09 1.27
C PHE A 32 16.83 -17.34 2.08
N TYR A 33 16.27 -18.51 1.74
CA TYR A 33 16.65 -19.78 2.39
C TYR A 33 18.08 -20.17 2.07
N PHE A 34 18.53 -19.95 0.85
CA PHE A 34 19.93 -20.16 0.48
C PHE A 34 20.86 -19.26 1.27
N ILE A 35 20.56 -17.99 1.40
CA ILE A 35 21.33 -17.03 2.18
C ILE A 35 21.39 -17.47 3.65
N HIS A 36 20.25 -17.87 4.25
CA HIS A 36 20.18 -18.26 5.65
C HIS A 36 20.96 -19.54 5.95
N TYR A 37 20.75 -20.60 5.18
CA TYR A 37 21.33 -21.92 5.48
C TYR A 37 22.71 -22.12 4.89
N CYS A 38 23.01 -21.59 3.70
CA CYS A 38 24.29 -21.81 3.03
C CYS A 38 25.32 -20.73 3.37
N TYR A 39 24.93 -19.46 3.45
CA TYR A 39 25.86 -18.36 3.68
C TYR A 39 26.07 -18.09 5.18
N PHE A 40 24.98 -18.05 5.96
CA PHE A 40 25.02 -17.74 7.40
C PHE A 40 25.00 -18.99 8.29
N ASN A 41 25.16 -20.19 7.72
CA ASN A 41 25.23 -21.44 8.44
C ASN A 41 24.10 -21.63 9.47
N GLY A 42 22.88 -21.18 9.13
CA GLY A 42 21.69 -21.26 9.98
C GLY A 42 21.65 -20.33 11.19
N SER A 43 22.53 -19.30 11.24
CA SER A 43 22.53 -18.31 12.32
C SER A 43 21.35 -17.33 12.16
N TYR A 44 20.34 -17.46 13.02
CA TYR A 44 19.16 -16.59 12.98
C TYR A 44 19.47 -15.11 13.22
N LEU A 45 20.39 -14.79 14.15
CA LEU A 45 20.74 -13.42 14.48
C LEU A 45 21.35 -12.67 13.29
N ILE A 46 22.36 -13.28 12.66
CA ILE A 46 23.08 -12.65 11.54
C ILE A 46 22.14 -12.51 10.34
N SER A 47 21.35 -13.56 10.05
CA SER A 47 20.38 -13.55 8.97
C SER A 47 19.30 -12.47 9.18
N SER A 48 18.74 -12.35 10.38
CA SER A 48 17.74 -11.31 10.70
C SER A 48 18.30 -9.90 10.55
N ILE A 49 19.50 -9.63 11.06
CA ILE A 49 20.14 -8.32 10.95
C ILE A 49 20.36 -7.97 9.47
N THR A 50 20.84 -8.93 8.67
CA THR A 50 21.07 -8.71 7.24
C THR A 50 19.79 -8.40 6.49
N ILE A 51 18.70 -9.13 6.77
CA ILE A 51 17.38 -8.88 6.14
C ILE A 51 16.86 -7.50 6.54
N ILE A 52 16.99 -7.11 7.81
CA ILE A 52 16.54 -5.79 8.29
C ILE A 52 17.31 -4.67 7.59
N ILE A 53 18.64 -4.78 7.49
CA ILE A 53 19.45 -3.79 6.77
C ILE A 53 19.06 -3.70 5.30
N PHE A 54 18.85 -4.85 4.66
CA PHE A 54 18.41 -4.91 3.27
C PHE A 54 17.05 -4.26 3.07
N LEU A 55 16.07 -4.49 3.96
CA LEU A 55 14.78 -3.84 3.94
C LEU A 55 14.89 -2.32 4.09
N ILE A 56 15.72 -1.83 5.01
CA ILE A 56 15.94 -0.38 5.19
C ILE A 56 16.48 0.25 3.90
N ILE A 57 17.44 -0.40 3.25
CA ILE A 57 17.99 0.08 1.97
C ILE A 57 16.91 0.10 0.89
N LEU A 58 16.10 -0.96 0.77
CA LEU A 58 15.01 -1.01 -0.18
C LEU A 58 13.97 0.09 0.06
N PHE A 59 13.57 0.32 1.31
CA PHE A 59 12.65 1.41 1.66
C PHE A 59 13.21 2.77 1.29
N PHE A 60 14.50 3.01 1.56
CA PHE A 60 15.16 4.25 1.17
C PHE A 60 15.17 4.45 -0.35
N LEU A 61 15.48 3.41 -1.12
CA LEU A 61 15.48 3.47 -2.58
C LEU A 61 14.08 3.73 -3.14
N ILE A 62 13.06 3.04 -2.62
CA ILE A 62 11.66 3.21 -3.06
C ILE A 62 11.19 4.64 -2.72
N SER A 63 11.45 5.11 -1.50
CA SER A 63 11.07 6.47 -1.08
C SER A 63 11.72 7.53 -1.96
N SER A 64 13.04 7.45 -2.16
CA SER A 64 13.79 8.40 -3.00
C SER A 64 13.28 8.41 -4.46
N THR A 65 13.00 7.21 -5.01
CA THR A 65 12.48 7.09 -6.38
C THR A 65 11.06 7.65 -6.48
N SER A 66 10.22 7.40 -5.50
CA SER A 66 8.86 7.93 -5.45
C SER A 66 8.86 9.45 -5.39
N ASP A 67 9.67 10.05 -4.53
CA ASP A 67 9.74 11.52 -4.39
C ASP A 67 10.22 12.20 -5.68
N ILE A 68 11.26 11.67 -6.31
CA ILE A 68 11.87 12.29 -7.49
C ILE A 68 11.00 12.09 -8.74
N PHE A 69 10.51 10.88 -8.98
CA PHE A 69 9.82 10.56 -10.24
C PHE A 69 8.31 10.65 -10.15
N LEU A 70 7.69 10.04 -9.13
CA LEU A 70 6.24 9.98 -9.03
C LEU A 70 5.65 11.36 -8.74
N SER A 71 6.14 12.04 -7.73
CA SER A 71 5.64 13.36 -7.33
C SER A 71 5.78 14.39 -8.45
N THR A 72 6.95 14.43 -9.11
CA THR A 72 7.23 15.31 -10.23
C THR A 72 6.36 14.99 -11.46
N SER A 73 6.15 13.71 -11.76
CA SER A 73 5.31 13.29 -12.88
C SER A 73 3.85 13.66 -12.66
N ILE A 74 3.32 13.43 -11.46
CA ILE A 74 1.96 13.83 -11.10
C ILE A 74 1.79 15.34 -11.20
N ALA A 75 2.75 16.15 -10.70
CA ALA A 75 2.69 17.61 -10.80
C ALA A 75 2.60 18.08 -12.26
N LYS A 76 3.40 17.50 -13.16
CA LYS A 76 3.34 17.81 -14.61
C LYS A 76 2.00 17.42 -15.26
N ILE A 77 1.44 16.26 -14.87
CA ILE A 77 0.12 15.83 -15.36
C ILE A 77 -0.97 16.82 -14.93
N VAL A 78 -0.95 17.22 -13.68
CA VAL A 78 -1.89 18.20 -13.11
C VAL A 78 -1.82 19.53 -13.85
N GLU A 79 -0.61 20.02 -14.13
CA GLU A 79 -0.38 21.27 -14.86
C GLU A 79 -0.85 21.15 -16.32
N TYR A 80 -0.52 20.04 -17.01
CA TYR A 80 -0.90 19.83 -18.40
C TYR A 80 -2.42 19.77 -18.60
N PHE A 81 -3.12 19.04 -17.73
CA PHE A 81 -4.58 18.92 -17.80
C PHE A 81 -5.33 20.06 -17.12
N LYS A 82 -4.61 21.04 -16.53
CA LYS A 82 -5.20 22.14 -15.74
C LYS A 82 -6.19 21.65 -14.69
N ILE A 83 -5.89 20.52 -14.07
CA ILE A 83 -6.72 19.93 -13.03
C ILE A 83 -6.53 20.73 -11.74
N ASN A 84 -7.65 21.00 -11.06
CA ASN A 84 -7.57 21.61 -9.74
C ASN A 84 -6.70 20.79 -8.79
N GLN A 85 -5.79 21.46 -8.08
CA GLN A 85 -4.81 20.83 -7.20
C GLN A 85 -5.46 19.93 -6.12
N ASN A 86 -6.63 20.31 -5.62
CA ASN A 86 -7.37 19.49 -4.63
C ASN A 86 -7.92 18.20 -5.24
N ILE A 87 -8.41 18.25 -6.48
CA ILE A 87 -8.91 17.09 -7.22
C ILE A 87 -7.75 16.17 -7.60
N ALA A 88 -6.65 16.75 -8.07
CA ALA A 88 -5.45 16.00 -8.42
C ALA A 88 -4.86 15.23 -7.22
N ALA A 89 -4.82 15.87 -6.05
CA ALA A 89 -4.38 15.22 -4.82
C ALA A 89 -5.30 14.06 -4.41
N ALA A 90 -6.61 14.25 -4.52
CA ALA A 90 -7.59 13.23 -4.12
C ALA A 90 -7.65 12.03 -5.10
N THR A 91 -7.28 12.21 -6.37
CA THR A 91 -7.43 11.16 -7.39
C THR A 91 -6.08 10.62 -7.88
N LEU A 92 -5.26 11.46 -8.50
CA LEU A 92 -4.00 11.02 -9.11
C LEU A 92 -2.95 10.62 -8.07
N LEU A 93 -2.81 11.38 -6.98
CA LEU A 93 -1.87 11.05 -5.92
C LEU A 93 -2.31 9.80 -5.16
N ALA A 94 -3.60 9.67 -4.88
CA ALA A 94 -4.14 8.47 -4.23
C ALA A 94 -3.96 7.23 -5.10
N PHE A 95 -4.20 7.33 -6.42
CA PHE A 95 -3.97 6.25 -7.37
C PHE A 95 -2.48 5.89 -7.46
N GLY A 96 -1.59 6.88 -7.56
CA GLY A 96 -0.15 6.66 -7.65
C GLY A 96 0.41 5.98 -6.40
N ASN A 97 -0.05 6.37 -5.21
CA ASN A 97 0.36 5.74 -3.95
C ASN A 97 -0.23 4.33 -3.77
N GLY A 98 -1.44 4.08 -4.26
CA GLY A 98 -2.09 2.77 -4.20
C GLY A 98 -1.63 1.77 -5.27
N ALA A 99 -0.99 2.20 -6.34
CA ALA A 99 -0.58 1.33 -7.44
C ALA A 99 0.34 0.16 -6.99
N PRO A 100 1.35 0.36 -6.14
CA PRO A 100 2.18 -0.74 -5.63
C PRO A 100 1.37 -1.80 -4.86
N ASP A 101 0.39 -1.39 -4.07
CA ASP A 101 -0.47 -2.29 -3.30
C ASP A 101 -1.37 -3.12 -4.22
N VAL A 102 -1.90 -2.51 -5.28
CA VAL A 102 -2.70 -3.23 -6.30
C VAL A 102 -1.84 -4.25 -7.05
N ILE A 103 -0.63 -3.86 -7.49
CA ILE A 103 0.26 -4.77 -8.22
C ILE A 103 0.70 -5.93 -7.32
N SER A 104 1.09 -5.66 -6.07
CA SER A 104 1.48 -6.72 -5.12
C SER A 104 0.33 -7.68 -4.82
N SER A 105 -0.89 -7.18 -4.70
CA SER A 105 -2.09 -7.99 -4.50
C SER A 105 -2.43 -8.84 -5.72
N LEU A 106 -2.26 -8.32 -6.94
CA LEU A 106 -2.44 -9.08 -8.18
C LEU A 106 -1.44 -10.23 -8.29
N VAL A 107 -0.17 -9.96 -8.03
CA VAL A 107 0.88 -11.00 -8.04
C VAL A 107 0.63 -12.06 -6.97
N ALA A 108 0.21 -11.64 -5.77
CA ALA A 108 -0.09 -12.58 -4.69
C ALA A 108 -1.34 -13.44 -4.97
N SER A 109 -2.29 -12.97 -5.78
CA SER A 109 -3.55 -13.68 -6.02
C SER A 109 -3.39 -15.04 -6.72
N ASP A 110 -2.27 -15.28 -7.39
CA ASP A 110 -1.95 -16.57 -8.02
C ASP A 110 -1.59 -17.67 -6.99
N GLU A 111 -1.28 -17.27 -5.76
CA GLU A 111 -0.96 -18.21 -4.68
C GLU A 111 -2.20 -18.58 -3.86
N ALA A 112 -2.22 -19.80 -3.32
CA ALA A 112 -3.37 -20.32 -2.55
C ALA A 112 -3.74 -19.46 -1.33
N THR A 113 -2.77 -18.74 -0.74
CA THR A 113 -2.95 -17.85 0.40
C THR A 113 -2.99 -16.36 0.03
N GLY A 114 -2.94 -16.04 -1.27
CA GLY A 114 -2.76 -14.70 -1.79
C GLY A 114 -3.89 -13.74 -1.43
N ILE A 115 -5.12 -14.22 -1.39
CA ILE A 115 -6.29 -13.41 -0.99
C ILE A 115 -6.16 -12.97 0.47
N SER A 116 -5.82 -13.88 1.38
CA SER A 116 -5.61 -13.56 2.80
C SER A 116 -4.44 -12.59 2.99
N PHE A 117 -3.35 -12.79 2.25
CA PHE A 117 -2.21 -11.88 2.24
C PHE A 117 -2.62 -10.47 1.78
N SER A 118 -3.38 -10.36 0.70
CA SER A 118 -3.84 -9.06 0.16
C SER A 118 -4.73 -8.31 1.14
N ILE A 119 -5.67 -9.00 1.80
CA ILE A 119 -6.54 -8.40 2.83
C ILE A 119 -5.71 -7.92 4.03
N CYS A 120 -4.81 -8.75 4.54
CA CYS A 120 -3.95 -8.39 5.67
C CYS A 120 -3.01 -7.22 5.33
N ASN A 121 -2.47 -7.18 4.12
CA ASN A 121 -1.63 -6.09 3.63
C ASN A 121 -2.42 -4.76 3.57
N LEU A 122 -3.64 -4.79 3.05
CA LEU A 122 -4.52 -3.61 2.96
C LEU A 122 -4.89 -3.05 4.34
N ILE A 123 -5.27 -3.92 5.27
CA ILE A 123 -5.60 -3.50 6.65
C ILE A 123 -4.35 -2.99 7.36
N GLY A 124 -3.22 -3.68 7.22
CA GLY A 124 -1.95 -3.31 7.84
C GLY A 124 -1.43 -1.96 7.35
N SER A 125 -1.44 -1.71 6.05
CA SER A 125 -1.05 -0.42 5.47
C SER A 125 -1.98 0.71 5.91
N GLY A 126 -3.29 0.47 5.95
CA GLY A 126 -4.27 1.42 6.45
C GLY A 126 -4.04 1.80 7.91
N LEU A 127 -3.78 0.83 8.78
CA LEU A 127 -3.45 1.06 10.19
C LEU A 127 -2.12 1.81 10.35
N PHE A 128 -1.12 1.48 9.56
CA PHE A 128 0.18 2.17 9.61
C PHE A 128 0.04 3.64 9.21
N VAL A 129 -0.67 3.91 8.12
CA VAL A 129 -0.89 5.29 7.64
C VAL A 129 -1.70 6.10 8.63
N THR A 130 -2.79 5.55 9.17
CA THR A 130 -3.68 6.29 10.08
C THR A 130 -3.08 6.52 11.47
N SER A 131 -2.25 5.60 11.98
CA SER A 131 -1.64 5.76 13.29
C SER A 131 -0.26 6.41 13.23
N PHE A 132 0.67 5.84 12.47
CA PHE A 132 2.06 6.30 12.49
C PHE A 132 2.29 7.52 11.60
N VAL A 133 1.83 7.47 10.34
CA VAL A 133 2.06 8.57 9.39
C VAL A 133 1.29 9.80 9.80
N LEU A 134 -0.02 9.67 10.05
CA LEU A 134 -0.86 10.79 10.49
C LEU A 134 -0.37 11.34 11.84
N GLY A 135 -0.04 10.48 12.81
CA GLY A 135 0.53 10.89 14.09
C GLY A 135 1.83 11.69 13.92
N SER A 136 2.72 11.26 13.01
CA SER A 136 3.98 11.98 12.71
C SER A 136 3.73 13.34 12.06
N VAL A 137 2.74 13.44 11.17
CA VAL A 137 2.35 14.69 10.54
C VAL A 137 1.79 15.66 11.57
N VAL A 138 0.89 15.22 12.43
CA VAL A 138 0.32 16.05 13.50
C VAL A 138 1.39 16.50 14.51
N PHE A 139 2.33 15.62 14.84
CA PHE A 139 3.42 15.93 15.76
C PHE A 139 4.41 16.98 15.21
N LYS A 140 4.72 16.91 13.91
CA LYS A 140 5.63 17.87 13.25
C LYS A 140 4.93 19.14 12.78
N GLY A 141 3.64 19.06 12.48
CA GLY A 141 2.85 20.17 11.94
C GLY A 141 2.47 21.17 13.02
N LYS A 142 2.81 22.44 12.82
CA LYS A 142 2.28 23.55 13.60
C LYS A 142 1.07 24.10 12.84
N ASP A 143 -0.09 24.14 13.50
CA ASP A 143 -1.31 24.78 12.98
C ASP A 143 -1.79 24.27 11.61
N ILE A 144 -2.01 22.96 11.50
CA ILE A 144 -2.55 22.36 10.27
C ILE A 144 -4.05 22.69 10.17
N LEU A 145 -4.40 23.54 9.20
CA LEU A 145 -5.79 23.82 8.86
C LEU A 145 -6.37 22.68 8.01
N VAL A 146 -7.21 21.86 8.61
CA VAL A 146 -7.90 20.77 7.93
C VAL A 146 -9.30 21.20 7.54
N ASN A 147 -9.67 21.01 6.26
CA ASN A 147 -11.04 21.21 5.84
C ASN A 147 -11.92 20.08 6.38
N SER A 148 -12.77 20.40 7.38
CA SER A 148 -13.62 19.44 8.09
C SER A 148 -14.52 18.62 7.14
N ASN A 149 -15.07 19.23 6.10
CA ASN A 149 -15.96 18.56 5.16
C ASN A 149 -15.22 17.50 4.32
N MET A 150 -14.00 17.82 3.88
CA MET A 150 -13.15 16.85 3.16
C MET A 150 -12.72 15.71 4.07
N PHE A 151 -12.28 16.04 5.28
CA PHE A 151 -11.84 15.06 6.26
C PHE A 151 -12.97 14.08 6.63
N ASN A 152 -14.16 14.59 6.96
CA ASN A 152 -15.31 13.77 7.31
C ASN A 152 -15.72 12.84 6.17
N ARG A 153 -15.65 13.29 4.93
CA ARG A 153 -15.93 12.45 3.76
C ARG A 153 -14.95 11.29 3.67
N GLU A 154 -13.64 11.58 3.70
CA GLU A 154 -12.60 10.55 3.58
C GLU A 154 -12.71 9.50 4.71
N VAL A 155 -12.90 9.96 5.94
CA VAL A 155 -13.08 9.06 7.09
C VAL A 155 -14.35 8.22 6.94
N SER A 156 -15.47 8.80 6.50
CA SER A 156 -16.72 8.05 6.30
C SER A 156 -16.59 6.98 5.21
N MET A 157 -15.98 7.30 4.07
CA MET A 157 -15.74 6.35 2.98
C MET A 157 -14.79 5.23 3.40
N TYR A 158 -13.75 5.55 4.18
CA TYR A 158 -12.84 4.56 4.74
C TYR A 158 -13.56 3.61 5.71
N LEU A 159 -14.39 4.14 6.60
CA LEU A 159 -15.18 3.32 7.54
C LEU A 159 -16.16 2.39 6.81
N ILE A 160 -16.83 2.87 5.76
CA ILE A 160 -17.73 2.04 4.95
C ILE A 160 -16.95 0.90 4.30
N SER A 161 -15.76 1.19 3.75
CA SER A 161 -14.90 0.17 3.15
C SER A 161 -14.42 -0.87 4.18
N LEU A 162 -14.04 -0.43 5.39
CA LEU A 162 -13.65 -1.33 6.48
C LEU A 162 -14.80 -2.24 6.93
N LEU A 163 -16.00 -1.69 7.10
CA LEU A 163 -17.18 -2.48 7.46
C LEU A 163 -17.48 -3.54 6.39
N HIS A 164 -17.32 -3.20 5.11
CA HIS A 164 -17.49 -4.16 4.02
C HIS A 164 -16.42 -5.27 4.05
N ILE A 165 -15.16 -4.95 4.35
CA ILE A 165 -14.08 -5.95 4.52
C ILE A 165 -14.41 -6.90 5.69
N ILE A 166 -14.87 -6.36 6.82
CA ILE A 166 -15.27 -7.17 7.97
C ILE A 166 -16.42 -8.11 7.59
N PHE A 167 -17.43 -7.61 6.87
CA PHE A 167 -18.54 -8.43 6.39
C PHE A 167 -18.08 -9.59 5.50
N ILE A 168 -17.19 -9.34 4.54
CA ILE A 168 -16.59 -10.36 3.67
C ILE A 168 -15.79 -11.37 4.49
N SER A 169 -15.02 -10.90 5.45
CA SER A 169 -14.22 -11.76 6.32
C SER A 169 -15.08 -12.72 7.15
N LEU A 170 -16.23 -12.27 7.64
CA LEU A 170 -17.19 -13.13 8.36
C LEU A 170 -17.87 -14.13 7.44
N LYS A 171 -18.13 -13.76 6.18
CA LYS A 171 -18.74 -14.63 5.17
C LYS A 171 -17.79 -15.73 4.69
N GLN A 172 -16.47 -15.54 4.84
CA GLN A 172 -15.39 -16.45 4.39
C GLN A 172 -15.36 -16.79 2.88
N ASN A 173 -16.21 -16.16 2.09
CA ASN A 173 -16.29 -16.34 0.64
C ASN A 173 -16.35 -14.98 -0.05
N ILE A 174 -15.45 -14.76 -1.02
CA ILE A 174 -15.41 -13.55 -1.84
C ILE A 174 -16.18 -13.84 -3.13
N THR A 175 -17.16 -13.00 -3.43
CA THR A 175 -17.95 -13.10 -4.67
C THR A 175 -17.68 -11.91 -5.59
N LEU A 176 -18.00 -12.07 -6.88
CA LEU A 176 -17.91 -10.96 -7.84
C LEU A 176 -18.72 -9.74 -7.40
N LEU A 177 -19.86 -9.94 -6.72
CA LEU A 177 -20.66 -8.85 -6.18
C LEU A 177 -19.92 -8.04 -5.13
N ASP A 178 -19.13 -8.68 -4.24
CA ASP A 178 -18.34 -8.00 -3.23
C ASP A 178 -17.28 -7.09 -3.89
N SER A 179 -16.67 -7.56 -4.97
CA SER A 179 -15.71 -6.77 -5.76
C SER A 179 -16.36 -5.57 -6.47
N LEU A 180 -17.56 -5.78 -7.03
CA LEU A 180 -18.30 -4.68 -7.66
C LEU A 180 -18.74 -3.62 -6.66
N ILE A 181 -19.09 -3.99 -5.42
CA ILE A 181 -19.38 -3.05 -4.33
C ILE A 181 -18.17 -2.18 -4.01
N PHE A 182 -16.94 -2.75 -3.93
CA PHE A 182 -15.73 -1.96 -3.73
C PHE A 182 -15.48 -0.94 -4.84
N ILE A 183 -15.66 -1.37 -6.10
CA ILE A 183 -15.53 -0.46 -7.25
C ILE A 183 -16.56 0.67 -7.15
N LEU A 184 -17.80 0.35 -6.78
CA LEU A 184 -18.86 1.35 -6.61
C LEU A 184 -18.51 2.35 -5.49
N ILE A 185 -18.06 1.88 -4.33
CA ILE A 185 -17.62 2.74 -3.21
C ILE A 185 -16.50 3.69 -3.68
N TYR A 186 -15.53 3.18 -4.43
CA TYR A 186 -14.43 3.97 -4.97
C TYR A 186 -14.91 5.04 -5.95
N LEU A 187 -15.80 4.67 -6.89
CA LEU A 187 -16.38 5.62 -7.85
C LEU A 187 -17.20 6.71 -7.16
N LEU A 188 -17.98 6.34 -6.13
CA LEU A 188 -18.71 7.30 -5.30
C LEU A 188 -17.75 8.25 -4.58
N ASN A 189 -16.65 7.77 -4.02
CA ASN A 189 -15.67 8.63 -3.38
C ASN A 189 -15.07 9.64 -4.37
N ILE A 190 -14.69 9.21 -5.57
CA ILE A 190 -14.16 10.10 -6.61
C ILE A 190 -15.20 11.15 -7.00
N THR A 191 -16.44 10.77 -7.27
CA THR A 191 -17.50 11.72 -7.66
C THR A 191 -17.79 12.74 -6.57
N CYS A 192 -17.84 12.32 -5.30
CA CYS A 192 -17.97 13.23 -4.16
C CYS A 192 -16.75 14.16 -4.04
N ALA A 193 -15.53 13.68 -4.30
CA ALA A 193 -14.33 14.50 -4.29
C ALA A 193 -14.37 15.60 -5.36
N PHE A 194 -14.77 15.26 -6.57
CA PHE A 194 -14.94 16.23 -7.67
C PHE A 194 -16.00 17.29 -7.34
N TYR A 195 -17.15 16.88 -6.81
CA TYR A 195 -18.21 17.80 -6.45
C TYR A 195 -17.78 18.79 -5.35
N GLN A 196 -17.13 18.29 -4.30
CA GLN A 196 -16.61 19.16 -3.23
C GLN A 196 -15.49 20.08 -3.71
N GLY A 197 -14.59 19.59 -4.57
CA GLY A 197 -13.52 20.40 -5.15
C GLY A 197 -14.07 21.57 -5.95
N LYS A 198 -15.09 21.34 -6.79
CA LYS A 198 -15.74 22.37 -7.59
C LYS A 198 -16.44 23.41 -6.71
N LYS A 199 -17.17 22.97 -5.68
CA LYS A 199 -17.85 23.87 -4.73
C LYS A 199 -16.88 24.81 -4.01
N LEU A 200 -15.71 24.31 -3.58
CA LEU A 200 -14.68 25.13 -2.93
C LEU A 200 -14.07 26.17 -3.86
N GLU A 201 -13.95 25.88 -5.16
CA GLU A 201 -13.51 26.86 -6.15
C GLU A 201 -14.51 27.98 -6.33
N GLU A 202 -15.79 27.65 -6.44
CA GLU A 202 -16.87 28.62 -6.56
C GLU A 202 -16.93 29.56 -5.35
N GLU A 203 -16.78 29.00 -4.13
CA GLU A 203 -16.73 29.79 -2.90
C GLU A 203 -15.50 30.74 -2.86
N LYS A 204 -14.31 30.26 -3.25
CA LYS A 204 -13.10 31.11 -3.33
C LYS A 204 -13.22 32.21 -4.37
N SER A 205 -13.80 31.90 -5.54
CA SER A 205 -14.02 32.89 -6.61
C SER A 205 -14.99 33.97 -6.17
N ASN A 206 -16.07 33.62 -5.46
CA ASN A 206 -17.04 34.59 -4.95
C ASN A 206 -16.46 35.49 -3.85
N ASN A 207 -15.65 34.91 -2.93
CA ASN A 207 -15.01 35.71 -1.88
C ASN A 207 -13.99 36.69 -2.44
N ASN A 208 -13.24 36.33 -3.49
CA ASN A 208 -12.31 37.24 -4.14
C ASN A 208 -13.02 38.39 -4.89
N LYS A 209 -14.22 38.17 -5.42
CA LYS A 209 -15.04 39.19 -6.06
C LYS A 209 -15.66 40.17 -5.06
N ILE A 210 -15.84 39.78 -3.81
CA ILE A 210 -16.38 40.65 -2.75
C ILE A 210 -15.29 41.55 -2.17
N LEU A 211 -14.01 41.12 -2.25
CA LEU A 211 -12.86 41.86 -1.71
C LEU A 211 -12.18 42.80 -2.74
N SER A 212 -12.52 42.71 -4.02
CA SER A 212 -12.09 43.61 -5.10
C SER A 212 -13.10 44.71 -5.34
#